data_a9260c291276928e4d8a30ff6288e340
#
_entry.id   a9260c291276928e4d8a30ff6288e340
#
_cell.length_a   1.000
_cell.length_b   1.000
_cell.length_c   1.000
_cell.angle_alpha   90.00
_cell.angle_beta   90.00
_cell.angle_gamma   90.00
#
_symmetry.space_group_name_H-M   'P 1'
#
loop_
_entity.id
_entity.type
_entity.pdbx_description
1 polymer ?
#
loop_
_entity_poly.entity_id
_entity_poly.type
_entity_poly.pdbx_seq_one_letter_code
_entity_poly.pdbx_strand_id
1 'polypeptide(L)'
;MPQIKEITVAQLDTNEFIREKAAEISRIVGNGVAINALSGGVDSSAVTMLGHKALGDRLKTYFIDNGIMREGEPQEIVSVFKKLGVKVEIVDAQDEFFSALKGITDPEEKREAITQTFYKKVFGNLVKKSGAKHLLQGTILTDVDETVAGIKRQHNVFEQLGIDPQEAFGYKIIEPLVQLRKDGVRKVAEACGLPVSIFNRMPFPGPALSARVIGEATRE
;
A
#
# COMPACT_ATOMS: atom_id res chain seq x y z
N MET A 1 1.22 18.55 -14.52
CA MET A 1 2.02 17.74 -13.59
C MET A 1 3.43 17.60 -14.15
N PRO A 2 4.50 17.65 -13.37
CA PRO A 2 5.83 17.33 -13.86
C PRO A 2 5.83 15.89 -14.37
N GLN A 3 6.39 15.70 -15.58
CA GLN A 3 6.47 14.39 -16.19
C GLN A 3 7.40 13.51 -15.36
N ILE A 4 6.85 12.40 -14.80
CA ILE A 4 7.66 11.44 -14.03
C ILE A 4 8.59 10.73 -15.01
N LYS A 5 9.90 10.83 -14.78
CA LYS A 5 10.90 10.14 -15.61
C LYS A 5 10.97 8.67 -15.20
N GLU A 6 10.63 7.78 -16.12
CA GLU A 6 10.75 6.33 -15.92
C GLU A 6 12.21 5.91 -15.73
N ILE A 7 12.42 4.99 -14.80
CA ILE A 7 13.66 4.22 -14.66
C ILE A 7 13.37 2.81 -15.17
N THR A 8 13.84 2.48 -16.37
CA THR A 8 13.65 1.16 -16.95
C THR A 8 14.52 0.11 -16.24
N VAL A 9 14.14 -1.17 -16.37
CA VAL A 9 14.92 -2.28 -15.78
C VAL A 9 16.37 -2.30 -16.25
N ALA A 10 16.64 -1.88 -17.50
CA ALA A 10 17.99 -1.80 -18.05
C ALA A 10 18.84 -0.68 -17.42
N GLN A 11 18.20 0.35 -16.89
CA GLN A 11 18.85 1.50 -16.23
C GLN A 11 18.91 1.34 -14.70
N LEU A 12 18.18 0.36 -14.15
CA LEU A 12 18.00 0.20 -12.71
C LEU A 12 19.19 -0.51 -12.07
N ASP A 13 20.03 0.24 -11.36
CA ASP A 13 20.89 -0.32 -10.30
C ASP A 13 20.07 -0.43 -9.02
N THR A 14 19.68 -1.65 -8.64
CA THR A 14 18.80 -1.88 -7.49
C THR A 14 19.44 -1.48 -6.17
N ASN A 15 20.74 -1.65 -5.99
CA ASN A 15 21.44 -1.31 -4.76
C ASN A 15 21.53 0.22 -4.61
N GLU A 16 21.85 0.91 -5.69
CA GLU A 16 21.88 2.36 -5.72
C GLU A 16 20.50 2.94 -5.48
N PHE A 17 19.46 2.45 -6.18
CA PHE A 17 18.07 2.86 -6.00
C PHE A 17 17.62 2.70 -4.55
N ILE A 18 17.87 1.53 -3.93
CA ILE A 18 17.51 1.27 -2.53
C ILE A 18 18.20 2.27 -1.59
N ARG A 19 19.49 2.52 -1.80
CA ARG A 19 20.26 3.48 -0.99
C ARG A 19 19.71 4.89 -1.11
N GLU A 20 19.47 5.35 -2.35
CA GLU A 20 18.94 6.69 -2.62
C GLU A 20 17.54 6.89 -2.06
N LYS A 21 16.64 5.92 -2.27
CA LYS A 21 15.27 6.00 -1.75
C LYS A 21 15.21 5.90 -0.23
N ALA A 22 16.05 5.09 0.39
CA ALA A 22 16.15 5.07 1.86
C ALA A 22 16.67 6.40 2.42
N ALA A 23 17.66 7.01 1.78
CA ALA A 23 18.15 8.32 2.19
C ALA A 23 17.10 9.43 1.98
N GLU A 24 16.36 9.40 0.86
CA GLU A 24 15.28 10.32 0.57
C GLU A 24 14.16 10.22 1.63
N ILE A 25 13.69 9.02 1.92
CA ILE A 25 12.67 8.75 2.96
C ILE A 25 13.15 9.29 4.32
N SER A 26 14.38 8.95 4.71
CA SER A 26 14.95 9.39 5.99
C SER A 26 15.03 10.92 6.07
N ARG A 27 15.42 11.60 5.00
CA ARG A 27 15.49 13.05 4.93
C ARG A 27 14.10 13.71 5.04
N ILE A 28 13.09 13.16 4.36
CA ILE A 28 11.73 13.70 4.36
C ILE A 28 11.06 13.52 5.72
N VAL A 29 11.21 12.34 6.31
CA VAL A 29 10.59 12.01 7.61
C VAL A 29 11.34 12.66 8.78
N GLY A 30 12.64 12.91 8.64
CA GLY A 30 13.49 13.45 9.70
C GLY A 30 13.45 12.57 10.95
N ASN A 31 13.19 13.17 12.10
CA ASN A 31 13.05 12.47 13.39
C ASN A 31 11.63 11.94 13.65
N GLY A 32 10.71 12.14 12.70
CA GLY A 32 9.31 11.75 12.81
C GLY A 32 9.06 10.25 12.66
N VAL A 33 7.78 9.92 12.68
CA VAL A 33 7.24 8.58 12.44
C VAL A 33 6.54 8.57 11.09
N ALA A 34 6.73 7.50 10.34
CA ALA A 34 5.96 7.21 9.15
C ALA A 34 5.08 5.96 9.35
N ILE A 35 4.03 5.87 8.55
CA ILE A 35 3.10 4.74 8.54
C ILE A 35 3.04 4.16 7.13
N ASN A 36 2.80 2.87 7.02
CA ASN A 36 2.39 2.26 5.76
C ASN A 36 1.37 1.14 5.98
N ALA A 37 0.55 0.90 4.97
CA ALA A 37 -0.35 -0.24 4.90
C ALA A 37 0.25 -1.32 4.00
N LEU A 38 0.47 -2.50 4.57
CA LEU A 38 0.99 -3.68 3.88
C LEU A 38 -0.19 -4.53 3.41
N SER A 39 -0.32 -4.71 2.10
CA SER A 39 -1.41 -5.50 1.49
C SER A 39 -0.99 -6.91 1.10
N GLY A 40 0.27 -7.30 1.33
CA GLY A 40 0.85 -8.55 0.85
C GLY A 40 1.19 -8.56 -0.65
N GLY A 41 0.88 -7.51 -1.40
CA GLY A 41 1.33 -7.31 -2.78
C GLY A 41 2.80 -6.87 -2.84
N VAL A 42 3.45 -7.09 -3.99
CA VAL A 42 4.88 -6.78 -4.16
C VAL A 42 5.20 -5.30 -3.95
N ASP A 43 4.31 -4.38 -4.38
CA ASP A 43 4.55 -2.94 -4.29
C ASP A 43 4.57 -2.46 -2.84
N SER A 44 3.51 -2.78 -2.08
CA SER A 44 3.45 -2.47 -0.64
C SER A 44 4.57 -3.14 0.15
N SER A 45 4.97 -4.35 -0.25
CA SER A 45 6.08 -5.09 0.35
C SER A 45 7.43 -4.42 0.10
N ALA A 46 7.69 -3.99 -1.13
CA ALA A 46 8.92 -3.26 -1.49
C ALA A 46 9.01 -1.91 -0.74
N VAL A 47 7.90 -1.17 -0.68
CA VAL A 47 7.83 0.09 0.10
C VAL A 47 8.08 -0.14 1.59
N THR A 48 7.51 -1.22 2.14
CA THR A 48 7.76 -1.59 3.55
C THR A 48 9.25 -1.82 3.80
N MET A 49 9.92 -2.54 2.92
CA MET A 49 11.37 -2.80 3.05
C MET A 49 12.22 -1.54 2.90
N LEU A 50 11.90 -0.67 1.93
CA LEU A 50 12.58 0.63 1.76
C LEU A 50 12.38 1.52 2.99
N GLY A 51 11.16 1.60 3.48
CA GLY A 51 10.82 2.37 4.66
C GLY A 51 11.49 1.84 5.93
N HIS A 52 11.55 0.51 6.10
CA HIS A 52 12.25 -0.12 7.22
C HIS A 52 13.76 0.14 7.16
N LYS A 53 14.38 0.02 5.98
CA LYS A 53 15.80 0.37 5.80
C LYS A 53 16.10 1.84 6.12
N ALA A 54 15.16 2.75 5.84
CA ALA A 54 15.31 4.18 6.09
C ALA A 54 15.08 4.57 7.56
N LEU A 55 14.08 3.96 8.22
CA LEU A 55 13.50 4.47 9.46
C LEU A 55 13.59 3.47 10.63
N GLY A 56 13.82 2.17 10.36
CA GLY A 56 13.77 1.13 11.39
C GLY A 56 12.40 1.13 12.10
N ASP A 57 12.40 1.13 13.41
CA ASP A 57 11.19 1.09 14.25
C ASP A 57 10.30 2.34 14.17
N ARG A 58 10.79 3.41 13.52
CA ARG A 58 10.01 4.63 13.24
C ARG A 58 9.05 4.45 12.05
N LEU A 59 9.16 3.36 11.28
CA LEU A 59 8.11 2.93 10.36
C LEU A 59 7.10 2.08 11.13
N LYS A 60 5.85 2.51 11.17
CA LYS A 60 4.72 1.72 11.71
C LYS A 60 4.01 1.04 10.56
N THR A 61 4.15 -0.29 10.48
CA THR A 61 3.58 -1.10 9.40
C THR A 61 2.35 -1.84 9.90
N TYR A 62 1.23 -1.65 9.21
CA TYR A 62 -0.04 -2.29 9.52
C TYR A 62 -0.49 -3.18 8.37
N PHE A 63 -0.92 -4.38 8.70
CA PHE A 63 -1.66 -5.26 7.81
C PHE A 63 -3.13 -5.19 8.19
N ILE A 64 -3.96 -4.62 7.30
CA ILE A 64 -5.39 -4.45 7.56
C ILE A 64 -6.10 -5.69 7.06
N ASP A 65 -6.59 -6.50 7.99
CA ASP A 65 -7.45 -7.65 7.69
C ASP A 65 -8.89 -7.17 7.50
N ASN A 66 -9.34 -7.17 6.26
CA ASN A 66 -10.69 -6.78 5.87
C ASN A 66 -11.65 -7.97 5.72
N GLY A 67 -11.19 -9.20 6.00
CA GLY A 67 -11.96 -10.43 5.85
C GLY A 67 -12.19 -10.89 4.40
N ILE A 68 -11.66 -10.16 3.40
CA ILE A 68 -11.81 -10.46 1.96
C ILE A 68 -10.43 -10.76 1.37
N MET A 69 -9.74 -11.72 1.98
CA MET A 69 -8.38 -12.12 1.66
C MET A 69 -8.31 -13.65 1.55
N ARG A 70 -7.13 -14.15 1.19
CA ARG A 70 -6.89 -15.60 1.27
C ARG A 70 -6.85 -16.04 2.74
N GLU A 71 -7.33 -17.23 2.99
CA GLU A 71 -7.24 -17.84 4.32
C GLU A 71 -5.78 -17.89 4.80
N GLY A 72 -5.55 -17.46 6.04
CA GLY A 72 -4.23 -17.43 6.67
C GLY A 72 -3.25 -16.38 6.11
N GLU A 73 -3.64 -15.60 5.11
CA GLU A 73 -2.75 -14.61 4.48
C GLU A 73 -2.17 -13.57 5.45
N PRO A 74 -2.93 -12.98 6.39
CA PRO A 74 -2.38 -12.03 7.34
C PRO A 74 -1.22 -12.61 8.15
N GLN A 75 -1.39 -13.83 8.66
CA GLN A 75 -0.40 -14.51 9.49
C GLN A 75 0.84 -14.91 8.70
N GLU A 76 0.66 -15.38 7.46
CA GLU A 76 1.76 -15.71 6.55
C GLU A 76 2.62 -14.49 6.27
N ILE A 77 2.01 -13.37 5.88
CA ILE A 77 2.71 -12.12 5.57
C ILE A 77 3.46 -11.59 6.79
N VAL A 78 2.81 -11.54 7.96
CA VAL A 78 3.46 -11.11 9.20
C VAL A 78 4.66 -12.00 9.54
N SER A 79 4.53 -13.32 9.35
CA SER A 79 5.64 -14.27 9.58
C SER A 79 6.83 -14.00 8.66
N VAL A 80 6.59 -13.72 7.38
CA VAL A 80 7.64 -13.37 6.40
C VAL A 80 8.36 -12.09 6.84
N PHE A 81 7.64 -11.01 7.13
CA PHE A 81 8.24 -9.75 7.52
C PHE A 81 8.96 -9.80 8.87
N LYS A 82 8.46 -10.59 9.81
CA LYS A 82 9.15 -10.85 11.09
C LYS A 82 10.53 -11.47 10.88
N LYS A 83 10.67 -12.42 9.93
CA LYS A 83 11.98 -13.02 9.59
C LYS A 83 12.94 -12.01 8.96
N LEU A 84 12.42 -10.95 8.34
CA LEU A 84 13.19 -9.85 7.77
C LEU A 84 13.45 -8.71 8.78
N GLY A 85 13.08 -8.90 10.06
CA GLY A 85 13.28 -7.91 11.12
C GLY A 85 12.25 -6.78 11.13
N VAL A 86 11.18 -6.88 10.34
CA VAL A 86 10.13 -5.86 10.25
C VAL A 86 8.97 -6.22 11.17
N LYS A 87 8.61 -5.31 12.07
CA LYS A 87 7.43 -5.46 12.91
C LYS A 87 6.18 -5.04 12.13
N VAL A 88 5.25 -5.97 11.95
CA VAL A 88 3.94 -5.74 11.32
C VAL A 88 2.85 -5.99 12.35
N GLU A 89 1.92 -5.06 12.49
CA GLU A 89 0.74 -5.19 13.35
C GLU A 89 -0.47 -5.55 12.47
N ILE A 90 -1.18 -6.62 12.83
CA ILE A 90 -2.45 -6.98 12.18
C ILE A 90 -3.56 -6.15 12.82
N VAL A 91 -4.33 -5.48 11.99
CA VAL A 91 -5.53 -4.74 12.39
C VAL A 91 -6.74 -5.50 11.87
N ASP A 92 -7.48 -6.10 12.77
CA ASP A 92 -8.77 -6.71 12.42
C ASP A 92 -9.79 -5.59 12.18
N ALA A 93 -10.24 -5.48 10.94
CA ALA A 93 -11.21 -4.50 10.47
C ALA A 93 -12.37 -5.18 9.72
N GLN A 94 -12.53 -6.50 9.89
CA GLN A 94 -13.51 -7.28 9.15
C GLN A 94 -14.94 -6.75 9.39
N ASP A 95 -15.28 -6.42 10.63
CA ASP A 95 -16.61 -5.91 10.98
C ASP A 95 -16.89 -4.58 10.30
N GLU A 96 -15.90 -3.68 10.22
CA GLU A 96 -16.05 -2.38 9.56
C GLU A 96 -16.31 -2.53 8.06
N PHE A 97 -15.58 -3.45 7.40
CA PHE A 97 -15.72 -3.67 5.96
C PHE A 97 -17.04 -4.37 5.61
N PHE A 98 -17.40 -5.43 6.31
CA PHE A 98 -18.67 -6.12 6.04
C PHE A 98 -19.89 -5.27 6.42
N SER A 99 -19.81 -4.47 7.48
CA SER A 99 -20.87 -3.51 7.80
C SER A 99 -21.04 -2.45 6.71
N ALA A 100 -19.94 -1.99 6.11
CA ALA A 100 -19.99 -1.01 5.03
C ALA A 100 -20.52 -1.60 3.71
N LEU A 101 -20.35 -2.90 3.49
CA LEU A 101 -20.82 -3.60 2.28
C LEU A 101 -22.26 -4.10 2.39
N LYS A 102 -22.85 -4.04 3.60
CA LYS A 102 -24.19 -4.59 3.86
C LYS A 102 -25.25 -3.93 2.96
N GLY A 103 -26.02 -4.77 2.23
CA GLY A 103 -27.08 -4.35 1.34
C GLY A 103 -26.62 -3.76 0.01
N ILE A 104 -25.30 -3.65 -0.23
CA ILE A 104 -24.75 -3.12 -1.48
C ILE A 104 -24.57 -4.27 -2.48
N THR A 105 -25.17 -4.14 -3.67
CA THR A 105 -25.07 -5.12 -4.75
C THR A 105 -24.30 -4.58 -5.95
N ASP A 106 -24.31 -3.28 -6.18
CA ASP A 106 -23.60 -2.64 -7.27
C ASP A 106 -22.06 -2.69 -7.07
N PRO A 107 -21.28 -3.11 -8.09
CA PRO A 107 -19.83 -3.24 -7.97
C PRO A 107 -19.10 -1.92 -7.70
N GLU A 108 -19.56 -0.80 -8.26
CA GLU A 108 -18.90 0.50 -8.05
C GLU A 108 -19.22 1.07 -6.67
N GLU A 109 -20.47 0.90 -6.20
CA GLU A 109 -20.83 1.26 -4.83
C GLU A 109 -20.03 0.43 -3.80
N LYS A 110 -19.80 -0.86 -4.07
CA LYS A 110 -18.92 -1.69 -3.23
C LYS A 110 -17.49 -1.17 -3.19
N ARG A 111 -16.92 -0.80 -4.35
CA ARG A 111 -15.57 -0.21 -4.40
C ARG A 111 -15.48 1.08 -3.60
N GLU A 112 -16.48 1.94 -3.76
CA GLU A 112 -16.55 3.20 -3.01
C GLU A 112 -16.65 2.94 -1.49
N ALA A 113 -17.54 2.05 -1.06
CA ALA A 113 -17.71 1.68 0.34
C ALA A 113 -16.41 1.15 0.96
N ILE A 114 -15.69 0.27 0.24
CA ILE A 114 -14.39 -0.25 0.66
C ILE A 114 -13.36 0.88 0.79
N THR A 115 -13.27 1.74 -0.22
CA THR A 115 -12.31 2.84 -0.25
C THR A 115 -12.54 3.81 0.91
N GLN A 116 -13.79 4.20 1.13
CA GLN A 116 -14.16 5.09 2.23
C GLN A 116 -13.88 4.46 3.59
N THR A 117 -14.21 3.18 3.76
CA THR A 117 -13.95 2.43 5.01
C THR A 117 -12.45 2.35 5.28
N PHE A 118 -11.67 1.99 4.27
CA PHE A 118 -10.21 1.91 4.40
C PHE A 118 -9.62 3.25 4.84
N TYR A 119 -9.81 4.30 4.06
CA TYR A 119 -9.12 5.57 4.29
C TYR A 119 -9.69 6.38 5.45
N LYS A 120 -11.00 6.49 5.56
CA LYS A 120 -11.61 7.37 6.57
C LYS A 120 -11.74 6.72 7.94
N LYS A 121 -12.15 5.44 7.97
CA LYS A 121 -12.38 4.76 9.27
C LYS A 121 -11.10 4.08 9.76
N VAL A 122 -10.59 3.10 9.02
CA VAL A 122 -9.53 2.23 9.54
C VAL A 122 -8.20 2.94 9.52
N PHE A 123 -7.71 3.32 8.33
CA PHE A 123 -6.38 3.89 8.18
C PHE A 123 -6.26 5.28 8.82
N GLY A 124 -7.27 6.13 8.68
CA GLY A 124 -7.30 7.44 9.33
C GLY A 124 -7.17 7.37 10.85
N ASN A 125 -7.78 6.35 11.50
CA ASN A 125 -7.64 6.13 12.92
C ASN A 125 -6.22 5.64 13.28
N LEU A 126 -5.61 4.78 12.47
CA LEU A 126 -4.23 4.32 12.67
C LEU A 126 -3.23 5.47 12.56
N VAL A 127 -3.40 6.36 11.57
CA VAL A 127 -2.57 7.56 11.45
C VAL A 127 -2.65 8.41 12.72
N LYS A 128 -3.86 8.71 13.19
CA LYS A 128 -4.06 9.49 14.43
C LYS A 128 -3.43 8.82 15.64
N LYS A 129 -3.63 7.50 15.80
CA LYS A 129 -3.08 6.71 16.93
C LYS A 129 -1.55 6.63 16.90
N SER A 130 -0.95 6.52 15.70
CA SER A 130 0.50 6.40 15.55
C SER A 130 1.26 7.72 15.70
N GLY A 131 0.58 8.85 15.55
CA GLY A 131 1.19 10.18 15.48
C GLY A 131 2.03 10.40 14.22
N ALA A 132 1.89 9.54 13.21
CA ALA A 132 2.62 9.64 11.95
C ALA A 132 2.15 10.85 11.14
N LYS A 133 3.12 11.55 10.56
CA LYS A 133 2.88 12.67 9.64
C LYS A 133 3.24 12.34 8.19
N HIS A 134 3.66 11.11 7.94
CA HIS A 134 4.06 10.64 6.62
C HIS A 134 3.48 9.26 6.36
N LEU A 135 2.92 9.08 5.17
CA LEU A 135 2.47 7.79 4.63
C LEU A 135 3.44 7.35 3.53
N LEU A 136 4.03 6.16 3.68
CA LEU A 136 4.75 5.52 2.58
C LEU A 136 3.75 4.68 1.77
N GLN A 137 3.65 4.96 0.48
CA GLN A 137 2.67 4.37 -0.42
C GLN A 137 3.32 3.67 -1.61
N GLY A 138 2.73 2.55 -2.02
CA GLY A 138 3.25 1.68 -3.07
C GLY A 138 2.78 2.03 -4.48
N THR A 139 2.54 3.31 -4.78
CA THR A 139 2.24 3.79 -6.13
C THR A 139 3.42 3.55 -7.06
N ILE A 140 3.14 2.98 -8.23
CA ILE A 140 4.10 2.72 -9.30
C ILE A 140 3.74 3.52 -10.55
N LEU A 141 4.64 3.60 -11.53
CA LEU A 141 4.42 4.38 -12.74
C LEU A 141 3.17 3.95 -13.52
N THR A 142 2.89 2.64 -13.55
CA THR A 142 1.69 2.11 -14.18
C THR A 142 0.40 2.65 -13.56
N ASP A 143 0.36 2.81 -12.23
CA ASP A 143 -0.81 3.38 -11.53
C ASP A 143 -1.05 4.83 -11.96
N VAL A 144 0.03 5.61 -12.12
CA VAL A 144 -0.02 7.00 -12.60
C VAL A 144 -0.52 7.06 -14.03
N ASP A 145 0.06 6.23 -14.94
CA ASP A 145 -0.33 6.17 -16.36
C ASP A 145 -1.82 5.81 -16.51
N GLU A 146 -2.29 4.76 -15.81
CA GLU A 146 -3.68 4.30 -15.85
C GLU A 146 -4.65 5.36 -15.35
N THR A 147 -4.22 6.17 -14.40
CA THR A 147 -5.06 7.21 -13.82
C THR A 147 -5.12 8.45 -14.73
N VAL A 148 -3.99 8.88 -15.28
CA VAL A 148 -3.93 9.99 -16.26
C VAL A 148 -4.74 9.65 -17.51
N ALA A 149 -4.72 8.38 -17.95
CA ALA A 149 -5.51 7.89 -19.08
C ALA A 149 -7.02 7.75 -18.77
N GLY A 150 -7.45 7.95 -17.53
CA GLY A 150 -8.85 7.77 -17.11
C GLY A 150 -9.34 6.31 -17.12
N ILE A 151 -8.40 5.35 -17.27
CA ILE A 151 -8.71 3.91 -17.37
C ILE A 151 -9.11 3.33 -16.01
N LYS A 152 -8.49 3.81 -14.95
CA LYS A 152 -8.78 3.39 -13.57
C LYS A 152 -8.79 4.59 -12.63
N ARG A 153 -9.77 4.66 -11.76
CA ARG A 153 -9.66 5.46 -10.54
C ARG A 153 -8.86 4.64 -9.55
N GLN A 154 -7.57 4.94 -9.43
CA GLN A 154 -6.73 4.25 -8.44
C GLN A 154 -7.11 4.71 -7.04
N HIS A 155 -7.26 3.77 -6.12
CA HIS A 155 -7.56 4.02 -4.70
C HIS A 155 -6.49 4.88 -4.01
N ASN A 156 -5.33 5.01 -4.62
CA ASN A 156 -4.14 5.64 -4.05
C ASN A 156 -3.90 7.06 -4.54
N VAL A 157 -4.74 7.61 -5.40
CA VAL A 157 -4.45 8.89 -6.03
C VAL A 157 -5.38 9.95 -5.48
N PHE A 158 -5.08 10.40 -4.27
CA PHE A 158 -5.84 11.44 -3.58
C PHE A 158 -5.89 12.74 -4.37
N GLU A 159 -4.77 13.16 -4.98
CA GLU A 159 -4.69 14.37 -5.79
C GLU A 159 -5.67 14.35 -6.97
N GLN A 160 -5.98 13.17 -7.53
CA GLN A 160 -6.92 13.03 -8.64
C GLN A 160 -8.38 13.07 -8.18
N LEU A 161 -8.63 12.77 -6.91
CA LEU A 161 -9.92 12.97 -6.27
C LEU A 161 -10.10 14.40 -5.77
N GLY A 162 -9.12 15.30 -6.04
CA GLY A 162 -9.12 16.65 -5.50
C GLY A 162 -8.97 16.69 -3.97
N ILE A 163 -8.44 15.65 -3.37
CA ILE A 163 -8.22 15.53 -1.93
C ILE A 163 -6.73 15.80 -1.67
N ASP A 164 -6.40 16.88 -0.97
CA ASP A 164 -5.08 17.06 -0.38
C ASP A 164 -4.98 16.19 0.88
N PRO A 165 -4.12 15.15 0.89
CA PRO A 165 -3.98 14.25 2.03
C PRO A 165 -3.51 14.99 3.30
N GLN A 166 -2.76 16.06 3.15
CA GLN A 166 -2.29 16.85 4.28
C GLN A 166 -3.43 17.67 4.91
N GLU A 167 -4.31 18.24 4.09
CA GLU A 167 -5.49 18.96 4.58
C GLU A 167 -6.55 18.03 5.12
N ALA A 168 -6.83 16.92 4.40
CA ALA A 168 -7.89 15.99 4.76
C ALA A 168 -7.54 15.07 5.94
N PHE A 169 -6.27 14.64 6.05
CA PHE A 169 -5.85 13.58 6.97
C PHE A 169 -4.62 13.94 7.81
N GLY A 170 -3.99 15.08 7.56
CA GLY A 170 -2.85 15.57 8.35
C GLY A 170 -1.52 14.86 8.08
N TYR A 171 -1.36 14.13 6.96
CA TYR A 171 -0.12 13.48 6.58
C TYR A 171 0.31 13.78 5.14
N LYS A 172 1.62 13.68 4.89
CA LYS A 172 2.22 13.76 3.56
C LYS A 172 2.45 12.36 3.00
N ILE A 173 2.25 12.19 1.69
CA ILE A 173 2.52 10.94 0.99
C ILE A 173 3.96 10.92 0.47
N ILE A 174 4.62 9.77 0.59
CA ILE A 174 5.92 9.48 0.03
C ILE A 174 5.77 8.24 -0.86
N GLU A 175 6.08 8.36 -2.15
CA GLU A 175 5.89 7.34 -3.18
C GLU A 175 7.24 6.91 -3.77
N PRO A 176 8.02 6.09 -3.06
CA PRO A 176 9.39 5.81 -3.46
C PRO A 176 9.52 5.01 -4.76
N LEU A 177 8.45 4.31 -5.20
CA LEU A 177 8.45 3.45 -6.38
C LEU A 177 7.84 4.10 -7.63
N VAL A 178 7.41 5.36 -7.56
CA VAL A 178 6.63 6.04 -8.60
C VAL A 178 7.32 6.10 -9.98
N GLN A 179 8.64 5.96 -10.03
CA GLN A 179 9.44 5.94 -11.25
C GLN A 179 9.58 4.54 -11.88
N LEU A 180 9.11 3.48 -11.20
CA LEU A 180 9.28 2.10 -11.62
C LEU A 180 7.98 1.51 -12.16
N ARG A 181 8.13 0.63 -13.15
CA ARG A 181 7.09 -0.33 -13.53
C ARG A 181 7.22 -1.62 -12.69
N LYS A 182 6.26 -2.52 -12.84
CA LYS A 182 6.12 -3.73 -12.03
C LYS A 182 7.36 -4.63 -12.04
N ASP A 183 8.04 -4.73 -13.17
CA ASP A 183 9.27 -5.50 -13.33
C ASP A 183 10.45 -4.90 -12.54
N GLY A 184 10.59 -3.58 -12.57
CA GLY A 184 11.56 -2.86 -11.73
C GLY A 184 11.27 -3.02 -10.24
N VAL A 185 10.00 -2.94 -9.84
CA VAL A 185 9.59 -3.15 -8.45
C VAL A 185 9.93 -4.56 -7.95
N ARG A 186 9.72 -5.59 -8.79
CA ARG A 186 10.10 -6.97 -8.42
C ARG A 186 11.59 -7.11 -8.18
N LYS A 187 12.44 -6.48 -9.00
CA LYS A 187 13.89 -6.47 -8.79
C LYS A 187 14.30 -5.76 -7.49
N VAL A 188 13.68 -4.63 -7.19
CA VAL A 188 13.92 -3.94 -5.92
C VAL A 188 13.45 -4.80 -4.74
N ALA A 189 12.31 -5.45 -4.84
CA ALA A 189 11.77 -6.34 -3.82
C ALA A 189 12.73 -7.52 -3.54
N GLU A 190 13.22 -8.18 -4.59
CA GLU A 190 14.22 -9.24 -4.53
C GLU A 190 15.52 -8.76 -3.87
N ALA A 191 16.07 -7.63 -4.31
CA ALA A 191 17.27 -7.02 -3.76
C ALA A 191 17.11 -6.57 -2.29
N CYS A 192 15.88 -6.30 -1.85
CA CYS A 192 15.54 -6.06 -0.44
C CYS A 192 15.47 -7.34 0.40
N GLY A 193 15.60 -8.53 -0.20
CA GLY A 193 15.57 -9.82 0.50
C GLY A 193 14.18 -10.41 0.66
N LEU A 194 13.17 -9.88 -0.04
CA LEU A 194 11.84 -10.49 -0.04
C LEU A 194 11.87 -11.86 -0.72
N PRO A 195 11.14 -12.88 -0.22
CA PRO A 195 11.10 -14.20 -0.83
C PRO A 195 10.30 -14.19 -2.15
N VAL A 196 10.57 -15.17 -3.00
CA VAL A 196 9.87 -15.38 -4.29
C VAL A 196 8.35 -15.43 -4.12
N SER A 197 7.87 -16.02 -3.01
CA SER A 197 6.44 -16.08 -2.67
C SER A 197 5.78 -14.70 -2.51
N ILE A 198 6.55 -13.64 -2.32
CA ILE A 198 6.06 -12.26 -2.27
C ILE A 198 6.26 -11.56 -3.61
N PHE A 199 7.50 -11.51 -4.13
CA PHE A 199 7.76 -10.68 -5.31
C PHE A 199 7.33 -11.31 -6.63
N ASN A 200 7.11 -12.62 -6.67
CA ASN A 200 6.56 -13.33 -7.83
C ASN A 200 5.16 -13.93 -7.55
N ARG A 201 4.46 -13.41 -6.57
CA ARG A 201 3.14 -13.85 -6.18
C ARG A 201 2.12 -13.62 -7.31
N MET A 202 1.24 -14.61 -7.52
CA MET A 202 0.09 -14.47 -8.42
C MET A 202 -0.80 -13.31 -7.93
N PRO A 203 -1.23 -12.40 -8.83
CA PRO A 203 -2.14 -11.34 -8.47
C PRO A 203 -3.41 -11.86 -7.80
N PHE A 204 -3.83 -11.18 -6.75
CA PHE A 204 -5.09 -11.44 -6.07
C PHE A 204 -5.86 -10.11 -5.94
N PRO A 205 -7.16 -10.10 -6.20
CA PRO A 205 -7.92 -8.85 -6.24
C PRO A 205 -8.04 -8.14 -4.89
N GLY A 206 -7.71 -8.79 -3.77
CA GLY A 206 -7.86 -8.22 -2.43
C GLY A 206 -9.29 -7.73 -2.18
N PRO A 207 -9.49 -6.54 -1.58
CA PRO A 207 -10.84 -6.02 -1.31
C PRO A 207 -11.72 -5.87 -2.54
N ALA A 208 -11.12 -5.69 -3.74
CA ALA A 208 -11.86 -5.65 -5.00
C ALA A 208 -12.53 -7.00 -5.36
N LEU A 209 -12.23 -8.08 -4.62
CA LEU A 209 -12.95 -9.35 -4.77
C LEU A 209 -14.44 -9.18 -4.46
N SER A 210 -14.81 -8.37 -3.46
CA SER A 210 -16.20 -8.11 -3.12
C SER A 210 -17.00 -7.51 -4.27
N ALA A 211 -16.37 -6.67 -5.11
CA ALA A 211 -16.99 -6.12 -6.30
C ALA A 211 -17.24 -7.16 -7.40
N ARG A 212 -16.60 -8.34 -7.32
CA ARG A 212 -16.81 -9.47 -8.24
C ARG A 212 -17.86 -10.46 -7.74
N VAL A 213 -18.26 -10.36 -6.47
CA VAL A 213 -19.36 -11.16 -5.91
C VAL A 213 -20.65 -10.62 -6.47
N ILE A 214 -21.47 -11.51 -7.10
CA ILE A 214 -22.80 -11.17 -7.58
C ILE A 214 -23.73 -11.10 -6.36
N GLY A 215 -24.44 -10.00 -6.20
CA GLY A 215 -25.26 -9.76 -5.02
C GLY A 215 -24.48 -9.15 -3.85
N GLU A 216 -24.98 -9.31 -2.65
CA GLU A 216 -24.35 -8.81 -1.42
C GLU A 216 -23.09 -9.62 -1.09
N ALA A 217 -22.02 -8.95 -0.65
CA ALA A 217 -20.83 -9.62 -0.17
C ALA A 217 -20.96 -9.91 1.32
N THR A 218 -21.07 -11.20 1.68
CA THR A 218 -21.20 -11.69 3.05
C THR A 218 -19.98 -12.48 3.49
N ARG A 219 -19.91 -12.85 4.76
CA ARG A 219 -18.85 -13.72 5.31
C ARG A 219 -19.06 -15.20 5.00
N GLU A 220 -20.25 -15.57 4.52
CA GLU A 220 -20.66 -16.94 4.20
C GLU A 220 -20.49 -17.22 2.71
#